data_c37e5eff06079fe4f0d084856dda450a
#
_entry.id   c37e5eff06079fe4f0d084856dda450a
#
_cell.length_a   1.000
_cell.length_b   1.000
_cell.length_c   1.000
_cell.angle_alpha   90.00
_cell.angle_beta   90.00
_cell.angle_gamma   90.00
#
_symmetry.space_group_name_H-M   'P 1'
#
loop_
_entity.id
_entity.type
_entity.pdbx_description
1 polymer ?
#
loop_
_entity_poly.entity_id
_entity_poly.type
_entity_poly.pdbx_seq_one_letter_code
_entity_poly.pdbx_strand_id
1 'polypeptide(L)'
;MRKTPFVTKEQVEEIVKTYPTPFHLYDEAGIRANAKAVQEAFAWNKGFREYFAVKATPNPFILNILKEYGCGCDCSSLTELMMAKACGFEGEQIMFSSNDTPLEEFTFANNLGAIINLDDFTHIQCIEETLGYIPETISCRYNPGGVFEMSNGIMDNPGDSKYGMTKEQIIEGFKIMKEKGAKNFGVHAFLASNTVTNEYYPQLAKQLFELVVELKEETGCHIAFVNLSGGVGVPYTPDQEPNDIYAIGEGVHKAYDEVLVPAGMDDVAIFSEMGRFMLAPYGCLVTQAIHEKHIYKEYIGVDACAVNLMRPAMYGSYHHITVLGKEDAPCTETYDVVGSLCENNDKFAIDRKLPVINKGDYLVIHDTGAHGFAMGYSYNGKLKSAELLLQSDGNVKMIRRAETPADYFATFDCFDFKFEQ
;
A
#
# COMPACT_ATOMS: atom_id res chain seq x y z
N MET A 1 18.31 12.84 -5.73
CA MET A 1 17.76 14.11 -5.15
C MET A 1 17.86 14.05 -3.63
N ARG A 2 18.19 15.14 -2.93
CA ARG A 2 18.20 15.15 -1.46
C ARG A 2 16.79 15.03 -0.93
N LYS A 3 16.55 14.08 -0.02
CA LYS A 3 15.24 13.96 0.65
C LYS A 3 15.16 15.00 1.77
N THR A 4 14.10 15.80 1.75
CA THR A 4 13.83 16.83 2.76
C THR A 4 12.60 16.42 3.56
N PRO A 5 12.67 16.41 4.90
CA PRO A 5 11.50 16.17 5.72
C PRO A 5 10.41 17.22 5.47
N PHE A 6 9.15 16.84 5.52
CA PHE A 6 8.02 17.77 5.48
C PHE A 6 7.72 18.41 6.86
N VAL A 7 8.50 18.06 7.87
CA VAL A 7 8.41 18.59 9.25
C VAL A 7 9.77 19.12 9.69
N THR A 8 9.78 20.24 10.40
CA THR A 8 11.00 20.85 10.94
C THR A 8 11.29 20.35 12.36
N LYS A 9 12.53 20.63 12.84
CA LYS A 9 12.93 20.32 14.22
C LYS A 9 12.00 20.99 15.24
N GLU A 10 11.73 22.28 15.04
CA GLU A 10 10.89 23.07 15.93
C GLU A 10 9.45 22.53 16.01
N GLN A 11 8.91 22.07 14.86
CA GLN A 11 7.60 21.42 14.83
C GLN A 11 7.61 20.10 15.60
N VAL A 12 8.65 19.27 15.44
CA VAL A 12 8.78 18.02 16.20
C VAL A 12 8.94 18.31 17.69
N GLU A 13 9.74 19.31 18.07
CA GLU A 13 9.89 19.73 19.48
C GLU A 13 8.56 20.20 20.10
N GLU A 14 7.67 20.79 19.30
CA GLU A 14 6.32 21.13 19.78
C GLU A 14 5.41 19.90 19.88
N ILE A 15 5.41 19.03 18.87
CA ILE A 15 4.61 17.81 18.83
C ILE A 15 4.92 16.90 20.03
N VAL A 16 6.20 16.72 20.35
CA VAL A 16 6.62 15.80 21.42
C VAL A 16 6.19 16.24 22.83
N LYS A 17 5.81 17.50 23.02
CA LYS A 17 5.23 17.96 24.29
C LYS A 17 3.89 17.29 24.57
N THR A 18 3.18 16.87 23.54
CA THR A 18 1.87 16.21 23.64
C THR A 18 1.93 14.73 23.27
N TYR A 19 2.70 14.40 22.25
CA TYR A 19 2.80 13.05 21.69
C TYR A 19 4.27 12.60 21.71
N PRO A 20 4.68 11.77 22.69
CA PRO A 20 6.07 11.32 22.76
C PRO A 20 6.46 10.45 21.56
N THR A 21 7.74 10.49 21.21
CA THR A 21 8.33 9.57 20.22
C THR A 21 8.30 8.12 20.75
N PRO A 22 8.33 7.09 19.85
CA PRO A 22 8.22 7.22 18.42
C PRO A 22 6.77 7.44 17.97
N PHE A 23 6.57 8.08 16.82
CA PHE A 23 5.26 8.16 16.18
C PHE A 23 5.39 8.21 14.64
N HIS A 24 4.37 7.70 13.94
CA HIS A 24 4.23 7.96 12.52
C HIS A 24 3.56 9.32 12.32
N LEU A 25 4.09 10.12 11.40
CA LEU A 25 3.52 11.41 11.02
C LEU A 25 3.20 11.41 9.54
N TYR A 26 1.98 11.82 9.19
CA TYR A 26 1.51 11.93 7.80
C TYR A 26 1.31 13.39 7.41
N ASP A 27 1.66 13.72 6.16
CA ASP A 27 1.47 15.04 5.54
C ASP A 27 0.14 15.09 4.79
N GLU A 28 -0.87 15.71 5.38
CA GLU A 28 -2.19 15.87 4.75
C GLU A 28 -2.12 16.61 3.41
N ALA A 29 -1.33 17.68 3.34
CA ALA A 29 -1.21 18.49 2.13
C ALA A 29 -0.62 17.69 0.97
N GLY A 30 0.45 16.92 1.25
CA GLY A 30 1.08 16.03 0.28
C GLY A 30 0.14 14.92 -0.19
N ILE A 31 -0.59 14.28 0.73
CA ILE A 31 -1.58 13.24 0.41
C ILE A 31 -2.66 13.79 -0.53
N ARG A 32 -3.22 14.96 -0.21
CA ARG A 32 -4.25 15.62 -1.02
C ARG A 32 -3.74 15.99 -2.42
N ALA A 33 -2.55 16.56 -2.50
CA ALA A 33 -1.93 16.93 -3.77
C ALA A 33 -1.70 15.71 -4.67
N ASN A 34 -1.21 14.61 -4.09
CA ASN A 34 -0.95 13.38 -4.84
C ASN A 34 -2.24 12.69 -5.30
N ALA A 35 -3.26 12.60 -4.42
CA ALA A 35 -4.56 12.05 -4.79
C ALA A 35 -5.18 12.83 -5.97
N LYS A 36 -5.09 14.15 -5.94
CA LYS A 36 -5.53 15.00 -7.04
C LYS A 36 -4.75 14.73 -8.34
N ALA A 37 -3.42 14.64 -8.26
CA ALA A 37 -2.55 14.39 -9.42
C ALA A 37 -2.88 13.05 -10.09
N VAL A 38 -3.14 11.98 -9.31
CA VAL A 38 -3.55 10.68 -9.85
C VAL A 38 -4.88 10.79 -10.60
N GLN A 39 -5.88 11.45 -10.05
CA GLN A 39 -7.17 11.64 -10.72
C GLN A 39 -7.02 12.46 -12.02
N GLU A 40 -6.19 13.50 -12.00
CA GLU A 40 -5.93 14.33 -13.20
C GLU A 40 -5.20 13.54 -14.29
N ALA A 41 -4.21 12.73 -13.94
CA ALA A 41 -3.43 11.95 -14.87
C ALA A 41 -4.25 10.92 -15.66
N PHE A 42 -5.34 10.42 -15.10
CA PHE A 42 -6.23 9.44 -15.72
C PHE A 42 -7.60 10.02 -16.10
N ALA A 43 -7.79 11.34 -16.03
CA ALA A 43 -9.08 11.99 -16.33
C ALA A 43 -9.57 11.78 -17.79
N TRP A 44 -8.71 11.34 -18.69
CA TRP A 44 -9.05 10.97 -20.07
C TRP A 44 -9.99 9.75 -20.12
N ASN A 45 -9.92 8.81 -19.16
CA ASN A 45 -10.82 7.67 -19.04
C ASN A 45 -11.96 8.01 -18.07
N LYS A 46 -13.19 8.14 -18.60
CA LYS A 46 -14.36 8.53 -17.80
C LYS A 46 -14.74 7.56 -16.70
N GLY A 47 -14.32 6.29 -16.86
CA GLY A 47 -14.57 5.22 -15.88
C GLY A 47 -13.43 5.07 -14.87
N PHE A 48 -12.36 5.88 -14.96
CA PHE A 48 -11.21 5.73 -14.08
C PHE A 48 -11.58 5.80 -12.61
N ARG A 49 -11.01 4.88 -11.83
CA ARG A 49 -11.08 4.91 -10.38
C ARG A 49 -9.80 4.36 -9.77
N GLU A 50 -9.20 5.15 -8.88
CA GLU A 50 -8.18 4.66 -7.97
C GLU A 50 -8.88 4.01 -6.77
N TYR A 51 -8.64 2.73 -6.54
CA TYR A 51 -9.02 2.00 -5.33
C TYR A 51 -7.81 1.94 -4.41
N PHE A 52 -7.76 2.81 -3.43
CA PHE A 52 -6.62 2.81 -2.51
C PHE A 52 -6.48 1.47 -1.80
N ALA A 53 -5.31 0.84 -1.92
CA ALA A 53 -5.01 -0.43 -1.25
C ALA A 53 -4.96 -0.23 0.28
N VAL A 54 -6.04 -0.60 0.97
CA VAL A 54 -6.21 -0.35 2.43
C VAL A 54 -5.06 -0.94 3.23
N LYS A 55 -4.55 -2.11 2.85
CA LYS A 55 -3.38 -2.77 3.47
C LYS A 55 -2.14 -1.89 3.58
N ALA A 56 -2.00 -0.90 2.72
CA ALA A 56 -0.84 0.00 2.74
C ALA A 56 -0.87 0.92 3.96
N THR A 57 -2.06 1.46 4.32
CA THR A 57 -2.24 2.33 5.49
C THR A 57 -3.70 2.25 5.95
N PRO A 58 -4.05 1.22 6.76
CA PRO A 58 -5.42 0.98 7.23
C PRO A 58 -5.81 1.98 8.33
N ASN A 59 -6.11 3.21 7.93
CA ASN A 59 -6.48 4.29 8.83
C ASN A 59 -7.70 5.05 8.29
N PRO A 60 -8.83 5.12 9.04
CA PRO A 60 -10.08 5.72 8.55
C PRO A 60 -9.95 7.22 8.23
N PHE A 61 -9.07 7.95 8.91
CA PHE A 61 -8.84 9.37 8.59
C PHE A 61 -8.18 9.54 7.21
N ILE A 62 -7.22 8.69 6.89
CA ILE A 62 -6.57 8.67 5.57
C ILE A 62 -7.55 8.25 4.48
N LEU A 63 -8.35 7.20 4.72
CA LEU A 63 -9.38 6.76 3.77
C LEU A 63 -10.38 7.87 3.47
N ASN A 64 -10.81 8.63 4.49
CA ASN A 64 -11.73 9.74 4.29
C ASN A 64 -11.13 10.88 3.46
N ILE A 65 -9.83 11.19 3.65
CA ILE A 65 -9.14 12.18 2.80
C ILE A 65 -9.15 11.72 1.34
N LEU A 66 -8.78 10.47 1.07
CA LEU A 66 -8.73 9.93 -0.29
C LEU A 66 -10.13 9.86 -0.94
N LYS A 67 -11.16 9.55 -0.14
CA LYS A 67 -12.56 9.55 -0.58
C LYS A 67 -13.02 10.91 -1.13
N GLU A 68 -12.56 12.03 -0.56
CA GLU A 68 -12.86 13.39 -1.04
C GLU A 68 -12.39 13.61 -2.49
N TYR A 69 -11.40 12.86 -2.96
CA TYR A 69 -10.87 12.87 -4.32
C TYR A 69 -11.47 11.79 -5.23
N GLY A 70 -12.51 11.09 -4.78
CA GLY A 70 -13.19 10.06 -5.57
C GLY A 70 -12.49 8.68 -5.54
N CYS A 71 -11.48 8.48 -4.72
CA CYS A 71 -10.87 7.17 -4.54
C CYS A 71 -11.86 6.19 -3.89
N GLY A 72 -11.84 4.94 -4.34
CA GLY A 72 -12.43 3.80 -3.67
C GLY A 72 -11.47 3.13 -2.69
N CYS A 73 -11.85 1.96 -2.18
CA CYS A 73 -11.03 1.10 -1.33
C CYS A 73 -10.79 -0.25 -2.00
N ASP A 74 -9.53 -0.68 -2.13
CA ASP A 74 -9.18 -2.09 -2.34
C ASP A 74 -8.98 -2.74 -0.98
N CYS A 75 -9.85 -3.70 -0.65
CA CYS A 75 -9.85 -4.45 0.61
C CYS A 75 -9.39 -5.89 0.36
N SER A 76 -8.61 -6.44 1.28
CA SER A 76 -8.07 -7.79 1.20
C SER A 76 -8.45 -8.68 2.40
N SER A 77 -9.33 -8.20 3.29
CA SER A 77 -9.80 -8.94 4.48
C SER A 77 -11.11 -8.39 5.03
N LEU A 78 -11.76 -9.18 5.90
CA LEU A 78 -12.98 -8.79 6.59
C LEU A 78 -12.82 -7.44 7.33
N THR A 79 -11.72 -7.26 8.05
CA THR A 79 -11.50 -6.05 8.85
C THR A 79 -11.30 -4.81 7.98
N GLU A 80 -10.68 -4.94 6.81
CA GLU A 80 -10.58 -3.85 5.83
C GLU A 80 -11.93 -3.50 5.22
N LEU A 81 -12.77 -4.50 4.89
CA LEU A 81 -14.15 -4.29 4.46
C LEU A 81 -15.00 -3.57 5.54
N MET A 82 -14.84 -3.96 6.82
CA MET A 82 -15.50 -3.29 7.94
C MET A 82 -15.05 -1.83 8.07
N MET A 83 -13.77 -1.55 7.87
CA MET A 83 -13.21 -0.20 7.89
C MET A 83 -13.75 0.64 6.73
N ALA A 84 -13.77 0.10 5.51
CA ALA A 84 -14.35 0.77 4.35
C ALA A 84 -15.82 1.14 4.59
N LYS A 85 -16.61 0.18 5.12
CA LYS A 85 -18.01 0.43 5.52
C LYS A 85 -18.13 1.54 6.57
N ALA A 86 -17.29 1.52 7.59
CA ALA A 86 -17.29 2.54 8.65
C ALA A 86 -16.94 3.93 8.12
N CYS A 87 -16.13 4.02 7.05
CA CYS A 87 -15.84 5.27 6.32
C CYS A 87 -16.95 5.65 5.31
N GLY A 88 -18.03 4.87 5.21
CA GLY A 88 -19.16 5.13 4.33
C GLY A 88 -18.86 4.86 2.85
N PHE A 89 -17.96 3.95 2.53
CA PHE A 89 -17.84 3.39 1.18
C PHE A 89 -18.92 2.35 0.95
N GLU A 90 -19.51 2.34 -0.24
CA GLU A 90 -20.64 1.47 -0.58
C GLU A 90 -20.53 0.99 -2.03
N GLY A 91 -21.04 -0.22 -2.29
CA GLY A 91 -21.15 -0.77 -3.62
C GLY A 91 -19.82 -0.85 -4.36
N GLU A 92 -19.82 -0.45 -5.60
CA GLU A 92 -18.64 -0.44 -6.47
C GLU A 92 -17.55 0.58 -6.09
N GLN A 93 -17.70 1.30 -4.99
CA GLN A 93 -16.59 2.05 -4.38
C GLN A 93 -15.60 1.12 -3.66
N ILE A 94 -15.96 -0.15 -3.50
CA ILE A 94 -15.14 -1.16 -2.83
C ILE A 94 -14.75 -2.23 -3.85
N MET A 95 -13.46 -2.44 -4.04
CA MET A 95 -12.88 -3.62 -4.66
C MET A 95 -12.50 -4.60 -3.55
N PHE A 96 -12.83 -5.86 -3.71
CA PHE A 96 -12.39 -6.91 -2.78
C PHE A 96 -11.45 -7.86 -3.51
N SER A 97 -10.14 -7.66 -3.30
CA SER A 97 -9.05 -8.43 -3.90
C SER A 97 -8.32 -9.20 -2.81
N SER A 98 -8.78 -10.42 -2.54
CA SER A 98 -8.19 -11.35 -1.58
C SER A 98 -7.67 -12.58 -2.30
N ASN A 99 -6.82 -13.36 -1.65
CA ASN A 99 -6.36 -14.68 -2.08
C ASN A 99 -6.66 -15.68 -0.96
N ASP A 100 -6.71 -16.98 -1.21
CA ASP A 100 -7.09 -17.99 -0.19
C ASP A 100 -8.28 -17.52 0.70
N THR A 101 -9.33 -16.99 0.07
CA THR A 101 -10.38 -16.18 0.70
C THR A 101 -11.30 -17.02 1.58
N PRO A 102 -11.49 -16.69 2.89
CA PRO A 102 -12.51 -17.30 3.72
C PRO A 102 -13.92 -17.02 3.18
N LEU A 103 -14.82 -18.02 3.27
CA LEU A 103 -16.19 -17.93 2.70
C LEU A 103 -17.00 -16.77 3.29
N GLU A 104 -16.79 -16.46 4.56
CA GLU A 104 -17.45 -15.35 5.24
C GLU A 104 -17.08 -13.98 4.65
N GLU A 105 -15.87 -13.82 4.13
CA GLU A 105 -15.42 -12.60 3.51
C GLU A 105 -16.11 -12.35 2.17
N PHE A 106 -16.35 -13.40 1.36
CA PHE A 106 -17.17 -13.29 0.15
C PHE A 106 -18.58 -12.83 0.47
N THR A 107 -19.19 -13.41 1.52
CA THR A 107 -20.53 -13.02 1.98
C THR A 107 -20.56 -11.54 2.41
N PHE A 108 -19.56 -11.11 3.19
CA PHE A 108 -19.51 -9.73 3.68
C PHE A 108 -19.26 -8.74 2.54
N ALA A 109 -18.34 -9.02 1.62
CA ALA A 109 -18.05 -8.21 0.45
C ALA A 109 -19.29 -8.06 -0.44
N ASN A 110 -19.98 -9.19 -0.73
CA ASN A 110 -21.21 -9.17 -1.50
C ASN A 110 -22.34 -8.35 -0.84
N ASN A 111 -22.49 -8.45 0.47
CA ASN A 111 -23.49 -7.68 1.23
C ASN A 111 -23.21 -6.17 1.22
N LEU A 112 -21.97 -5.75 0.96
CA LEU A 112 -21.60 -4.35 0.74
C LEU A 112 -21.83 -3.91 -0.71
N GLY A 113 -22.10 -4.85 -1.63
CA GLY A 113 -22.14 -4.59 -3.06
C GLY A 113 -20.77 -4.37 -3.69
N ALA A 114 -19.71 -4.81 -3.02
CA ALA A 114 -18.34 -4.67 -3.51
C ALA A 114 -18.11 -5.47 -4.80
N ILE A 115 -17.22 -4.98 -5.66
CA ILE A 115 -16.72 -5.77 -6.79
C ILE A 115 -15.76 -6.82 -6.24
N ILE A 116 -16.08 -8.10 -6.47
CA ILE A 116 -15.25 -9.21 -6.03
C ILE A 116 -14.28 -9.61 -7.14
N ASN A 117 -12.99 -9.66 -6.82
CA ASN A 117 -11.93 -10.13 -7.69
C ASN A 117 -11.51 -11.54 -7.28
N LEU A 118 -11.76 -12.52 -8.14
CA LEU A 118 -11.43 -13.91 -7.88
C LEU A 118 -9.95 -14.17 -8.18
N ASP A 119 -9.23 -14.66 -7.20
CA ASP A 119 -7.80 -14.97 -7.33
C ASP A 119 -7.54 -16.32 -7.99
N ASP A 120 -8.46 -17.28 -7.83
CA ASP A 120 -8.32 -18.67 -8.32
C ASP A 120 -9.59 -19.18 -8.98
N PHE A 121 -9.43 -20.11 -9.92
CA PHE A 121 -10.54 -20.74 -10.66
C PHE A 121 -11.53 -21.46 -9.74
N THR A 122 -11.06 -22.08 -8.66
CA THR A 122 -11.90 -22.76 -7.68
C THR A 122 -12.80 -21.81 -6.90
N HIS A 123 -12.46 -20.53 -6.84
CA HIS A 123 -13.28 -19.50 -6.19
C HIS A 123 -14.64 -19.31 -6.91
N ILE A 124 -14.76 -19.65 -8.19
CA ILE A 124 -16.04 -19.58 -8.92
C ILE A 124 -17.08 -20.50 -8.27
N GLN A 125 -16.69 -21.74 -7.98
CA GLN A 125 -17.57 -22.66 -7.25
C GLN A 125 -17.81 -22.20 -5.82
N CYS A 126 -16.77 -21.76 -5.12
CA CYS A 126 -16.88 -21.30 -3.73
C CYS A 126 -17.87 -20.14 -3.60
N ILE A 127 -17.82 -19.15 -4.49
CA ILE A 127 -18.74 -18.00 -4.43
C ILE A 127 -20.17 -18.39 -4.77
N GLU A 128 -20.37 -19.28 -5.74
CA GLU A 128 -21.69 -19.79 -6.09
C GLU A 128 -22.31 -20.59 -4.92
N GLU A 129 -21.55 -21.47 -4.29
CA GLU A 129 -22.01 -22.24 -3.13
C GLU A 129 -22.31 -21.35 -1.93
N THR A 130 -21.49 -20.29 -1.73
CA THR A 130 -21.61 -19.39 -0.58
C THR A 130 -22.77 -18.41 -0.72
N LEU A 131 -22.96 -17.82 -1.92
CA LEU A 131 -23.97 -16.80 -2.18
C LEU A 131 -25.26 -17.37 -2.78
N GLY A 132 -25.21 -18.55 -3.40
CA GLY A 132 -26.31 -19.13 -4.17
C GLY A 132 -26.45 -18.57 -5.60
N TYR A 133 -25.54 -17.68 -6.01
CA TYR A 133 -25.49 -17.08 -7.36
C TYR A 133 -24.11 -16.50 -7.64
N ILE A 134 -23.84 -16.14 -8.91
CA ILE A 134 -22.66 -15.37 -9.30
C ILE A 134 -23.05 -13.89 -9.41
N PRO A 135 -22.29 -12.94 -8.79
CA PRO A 135 -22.54 -11.51 -8.91
C PRO A 135 -22.58 -11.01 -10.37
N GLU A 136 -23.40 -10.00 -10.63
CA GLU A 136 -23.55 -9.43 -11.97
C GLU A 136 -22.26 -8.81 -12.49
N THR A 137 -21.49 -8.14 -11.60
CA THR A 137 -20.16 -7.59 -11.87
C THR A 137 -19.12 -8.38 -11.09
N ILE A 138 -18.14 -8.96 -11.80
CA ILE A 138 -17.12 -9.82 -11.21
C ILE A 138 -15.80 -9.68 -11.95
N SER A 139 -14.69 -9.87 -11.25
CA SER A 139 -13.34 -9.78 -11.79
C SER A 139 -12.55 -11.05 -11.54
N CYS A 140 -11.57 -11.32 -12.40
CA CYS A 140 -10.59 -12.38 -12.21
C CYS A 140 -9.17 -11.83 -12.24
N ARG A 141 -8.33 -12.34 -11.36
CA ARG A 141 -6.90 -12.02 -11.35
C ARG A 141 -6.16 -12.88 -12.36
N TYR A 142 -5.48 -12.23 -13.26
CA TYR A 142 -4.65 -12.87 -14.27
C TYR A 142 -3.21 -13.08 -13.79
N ASN A 143 -2.66 -14.25 -14.08
CA ASN A 143 -1.25 -14.57 -13.92
C ASN A 143 -0.70 -14.98 -15.29
N PRO A 144 0.21 -14.19 -15.91
CA PRO A 144 0.80 -14.53 -17.19
C PRO A 144 1.78 -15.71 -17.14
N GLY A 145 2.19 -16.15 -15.95
CA GLY A 145 3.28 -17.10 -15.77
C GLY A 145 4.65 -16.53 -16.18
N GLY A 146 5.66 -17.39 -16.16
CA GLY A 146 7.02 -17.04 -16.61
C GLY A 146 7.72 -15.97 -15.76
N VAL A 147 8.58 -15.21 -16.41
CA VAL A 147 9.38 -14.13 -15.78
C VAL A 147 8.88 -12.78 -16.31
N PHE A 148 8.65 -11.84 -15.39
CA PHE A 148 8.34 -10.47 -15.76
C PHE A 148 9.64 -9.64 -15.80
N GLU A 149 10.00 -9.12 -16.99
CA GLU A 149 11.30 -8.45 -17.22
C GLU A 149 11.56 -7.24 -16.33
N MET A 150 10.50 -6.54 -15.88
CA MET A 150 10.61 -5.38 -15.00
C MET A 150 10.53 -5.74 -13.51
N SER A 151 10.63 -7.03 -13.15
CA SER A 151 10.69 -7.46 -11.75
C SER A 151 11.96 -6.92 -11.07
N ASN A 152 11.80 -6.44 -9.84
CA ASN A 152 12.90 -5.91 -9.02
C ASN A 152 13.21 -6.79 -7.79
N GLY A 153 12.70 -8.02 -7.77
CA GLY A 153 12.94 -8.99 -6.71
C GLY A 153 12.16 -8.74 -5.40
N ILE A 154 11.27 -7.74 -5.35
CA ILE A 154 10.38 -7.54 -4.19
C ILE A 154 9.23 -8.56 -4.18
N MET A 155 8.82 -9.00 -5.36
CA MET A 155 7.86 -10.09 -5.57
C MET A 155 8.53 -11.20 -6.38
N ASP A 156 8.05 -12.43 -6.19
CA ASP A 156 8.40 -13.55 -7.06
C ASP A 156 7.95 -13.28 -8.49
N ASN A 157 8.61 -13.93 -9.46
CA ASN A 157 8.13 -13.90 -10.83
C ASN A 157 6.72 -14.50 -10.92
N PRO A 158 5.90 -14.09 -11.91
CA PRO A 158 4.54 -14.60 -12.05
C PRO A 158 4.45 -16.13 -12.04
N GLY A 159 5.43 -16.84 -12.65
CA GLY A 159 5.47 -18.30 -12.68
C GLY A 159 5.69 -18.98 -11.32
N ASP A 160 6.27 -18.25 -10.35
CA ASP A 160 6.56 -18.74 -9.00
C ASP A 160 5.59 -18.14 -7.96
N SER A 161 4.75 -17.18 -8.35
CA SER A 161 3.84 -16.50 -7.45
C SER A 161 2.59 -17.32 -7.18
N LYS A 162 2.05 -17.21 -5.96
CA LYS A 162 0.85 -17.94 -5.53
C LYS A 162 -0.47 -17.34 -6.04
N TYR A 163 -0.44 -16.33 -6.90
CA TYR A 163 -1.59 -15.50 -7.24
C TYR A 163 -2.06 -15.71 -8.67
N GLY A 164 -3.38 -15.71 -8.85
CA GLY A 164 -4.04 -15.51 -10.13
C GLY A 164 -4.22 -16.79 -10.96
N MET A 165 -4.99 -16.64 -12.03
CA MET A 165 -5.39 -17.68 -12.97
C MET A 165 -4.64 -17.56 -14.29
N THR A 166 -4.41 -18.67 -14.97
CA THR A 166 -3.91 -18.67 -16.36
C THR A 166 -4.98 -18.09 -17.31
N LYS A 167 -4.56 -17.74 -18.53
CA LYS A 167 -5.48 -17.25 -19.57
C LYS A 167 -6.59 -18.26 -19.86
N GLU A 168 -6.24 -19.56 -20.00
CA GLU A 168 -7.19 -20.64 -20.25
C GLU A 168 -8.23 -20.78 -19.13
N GLN A 169 -7.79 -20.67 -17.88
CA GLN A 169 -8.70 -20.68 -16.73
C GLN A 169 -9.65 -19.48 -16.72
N ILE A 170 -9.17 -18.29 -17.10
CA ILE A 170 -10.04 -17.10 -17.19
C ILE A 170 -11.05 -17.26 -18.33
N ILE A 171 -10.66 -17.76 -19.51
CA ILE A 171 -11.57 -18.02 -20.62
C ILE A 171 -12.69 -18.99 -20.20
N GLU A 172 -12.33 -20.09 -19.56
CA GLU A 172 -13.29 -21.08 -19.07
C GLU A 172 -14.18 -20.49 -17.95
N GLY A 173 -13.56 -19.80 -16.99
CA GLY A 173 -14.24 -19.14 -15.88
C GLY A 173 -15.26 -18.10 -16.33
N PHE A 174 -14.89 -17.28 -17.30
CA PHE A 174 -15.80 -16.26 -17.88
C PHE A 174 -17.02 -16.90 -18.57
N LYS A 175 -16.82 -17.98 -19.32
CA LYS A 175 -17.92 -18.73 -19.93
C LYS A 175 -18.87 -19.29 -18.87
N ILE A 176 -18.34 -19.93 -17.82
CA ILE A 176 -19.12 -20.48 -16.72
C ILE A 176 -19.89 -19.38 -15.99
N MET A 177 -19.23 -18.29 -15.62
CA MET A 177 -19.87 -17.20 -14.87
C MET A 177 -20.93 -16.47 -15.70
N LYS A 178 -20.71 -16.29 -17.02
CA LYS A 178 -21.70 -15.74 -17.94
C LYS A 178 -22.96 -16.59 -18.02
N GLU A 179 -22.83 -17.92 -18.11
CA GLU A 179 -23.97 -18.85 -18.11
C GLU A 179 -24.76 -18.78 -16.79
N LYS A 180 -24.06 -18.44 -15.68
CA LYS A 180 -24.63 -18.29 -14.33
C LYS A 180 -25.14 -16.86 -14.03
N GLY A 181 -25.14 -15.96 -15.03
CA GLY A 181 -25.80 -14.66 -14.95
C GLY A 181 -24.89 -13.45 -14.74
N ALA A 182 -23.57 -13.60 -14.69
CA ALA A 182 -22.64 -12.47 -14.71
C ALA A 182 -22.74 -11.73 -16.06
N LYS A 183 -22.66 -10.39 -16.01
CA LYS A 183 -22.82 -9.53 -17.19
C LYS A 183 -21.60 -8.65 -17.44
N ASN A 184 -20.99 -8.14 -16.38
CA ASN A 184 -19.87 -7.21 -16.41
C ASN A 184 -18.62 -7.91 -15.88
N PHE A 185 -17.61 -8.04 -16.71
CA PHE A 185 -16.39 -8.75 -16.39
C PHE A 185 -15.22 -7.79 -16.26
N GLY A 186 -14.39 -7.99 -15.24
CA GLY A 186 -13.13 -7.29 -15.05
C GLY A 186 -11.94 -8.25 -15.13
N VAL A 187 -10.80 -7.70 -15.48
CA VAL A 187 -9.51 -8.40 -15.40
C VAL A 187 -8.55 -7.57 -14.56
N HIS A 188 -7.89 -8.23 -13.63
CA HIS A 188 -6.92 -7.65 -12.71
C HIS A 188 -5.58 -8.36 -12.86
N ALA A 189 -4.46 -7.65 -12.77
CA ALA A 189 -3.14 -8.24 -12.60
C ALA A 189 -2.22 -7.37 -11.75
N PHE A 190 -1.39 -8.02 -10.95
CA PHE A 190 -0.36 -7.38 -10.15
C PHE A 190 0.96 -8.14 -10.31
N LEU A 191 1.87 -7.60 -11.13
CA LEU A 191 3.08 -8.31 -11.58
C LEU A 191 4.37 -7.85 -10.92
N ALA A 192 4.39 -6.65 -10.34
CA ALA A 192 5.57 -6.10 -9.68
C ALA A 192 5.18 -5.16 -8.54
N SER A 193 6.10 -4.91 -7.63
CA SER A 193 5.95 -3.96 -6.51
C SER A 193 7.12 -3.01 -6.45
N ASN A 194 6.86 -1.72 -6.20
CA ASN A 194 7.83 -0.64 -6.15
C ASN A 194 8.71 -0.53 -7.40
N THR A 195 8.09 -0.52 -8.56
CA THR A 195 8.80 -0.31 -9.82
C THR A 195 8.99 1.20 -10.05
N VAL A 196 10.25 1.64 -10.04
CA VAL A 196 10.62 3.05 -10.15
C VAL A 196 11.00 3.34 -11.60
N THR A 197 9.99 3.29 -12.49
CA THR A 197 10.08 3.64 -13.91
C THR A 197 8.70 3.99 -14.45
N ASN A 198 8.62 4.95 -15.35
CA ASN A 198 7.36 5.37 -15.98
C ASN A 198 6.83 4.35 -17.00
N GLU A 199 7.66 3.38 -17.44
CA GLU A 199 7.31 2.40 -18.48
C GLU A 199 6.53 1.21 -17.95
N TYR A 200 6.65 0.89 -16.64
CA TYR A 200 6.01 -0.30 -16.06
C TYR A 200 4.50 -0.34 -16.28
N TYR A 201 3.82 0.71 -15.89
CA TYR A 201 2.36 0.75 -15.93
C TYR A 201 1.79 0.76 -17.36
N PRO A 202 2.33 1.54 -18.31
CA PRO A 202 1.95 1.44 -19.72
C PRO A 202 2.16 0.06 -20.34
N GLN A 203 3.25 -0.63 -20.01
CA GLN A 203 3.50 -1.99 -20.51
C GLN A 203 2.52 -3.01 -19.92
N LEU A 204 2.26 -2.95 -18.61
CA LEU A 204 1.24 -3.76 -17.97
C LEU A 204 -0.14 -3.51 -18.61
N ALA A 205 -0.49 -2.24 -18.80
CA ALA A 205 -1.75 -1.87 -19.42
C ALA A 205 -1.88 -2.47 -20.83
N LYS A 206 -0.85 -2.35 -21.67
CA LYS A 206 -0.87 -2.91 -23.02
C LYS A 206 -1.08 -4.43 -23.00
N GLN A 207 -0.37 -5.16 -22.15
CA GLN A 207 -0.52 -6.61 -22.03
C GLN A 207 -1.95 -6.99 -21.59
N LEU A 208 -2.53 -6.28 -20.64
CA LEU A 208 -3.90 -6.56 -20.19
C LEU A 208 -4.94 -6.15 -21.23
N PHE A 209 -4.71 -5.09 -21.99
CA PHE A 209 -5.61 -4.67 -23.06
C PHE A 209 -5.63 -5.70 -24.21
N GLU A 210 -4.46 -6.21 -24.60
CA GLU A 210 -4.35 -7.31 -25.57
C GLU A 210 -5.09 -8.56 -25.08
N LEU A 211 -4.91 -8.92 -23.80
CA LEU A 211 -5.61 -10.05 -23.19
C LEU A 211 -7.13 -9.89 -23.22
N VAL A 212 -7.67 -8.72 -22.82
CA VAL A 212 -9.13 -8.53 -22.76
C VAL A 212 -9.78 -8.47 -24.14
N VAL A 213 -9.05 -8.07 -25.18
CA VAL A 213 -9.52 -8.20 -26.57
C VAL A 213 -9.70 -9.68 -26.92
N GLU A 214 -8.69 -10.53 -26.66
CA GLU A 214 -8.80 -11.98 -26.86
C GLU A 214 -9.94 -12.59 -26.03
N LEU A 215 -10.06 -12.21 -24.74
CA LEU A 215 -11.13 -12.70 -23.88
C LEU A 215 -12.52 -12.36 -24.42
N LYS A 216 -12.71 -11.15 -24.93
CA LYS A 216 -13.98 -10.74 -25.56
C LYS A 216 -14.27 -11.58 -26.80
N GLU A 217 -13.28 -11.81 -27.66
CA GLU A 217 -13.42 -12.63 -28.86
C GLU A 217 -13.77 -14.10 -28.54
N GLU A 218 -13.09 -14.69 -27.56
CA GLU A 218 -13.24 -16.11 -27.20
C GLU A 218 -14.52 -16.40 -26.41
N THR A 219 -15.01 -15.44 -25.63
CA THR A 219 -16.11 -15.67 -24.68
C THR A 219 -17.38 -14.89 -25.03
N GLY A 220 -17.26 -13.84 -25.81
CA GLY A 220 -18.33 -12.87 -26.05
C GLY A 220 -18.81 -12.19 -24.79
N CYS A 221 -18.00 -12.12 -23.73
CA CYS A 221 -18.29 -11.41 -22.51
C CYS A 221 -18.11 -9.91 -22.67
N HIS A 222 -18.91 -9.11 -21.98
CA HIS A 222 -18.70 -7.67 -21.87
C HIS A 222 -17.60 -7.39 -20.84
N ILE A 223 -16.46 -6.86 -21.29
CA ILE A 223 -15.38 -6.41 -20.41
C ILE A 223 -15.71 -4.99 -19.99
N ALA A 224 -16.06 -4.83 -18.71
CA ALA A 224 -16.45 -3.53 -18.16
C ALA A 224 -15.24 -2.72 -17.69
N PHE A 225 -14.19 -3.39 -17.21
CA PHE A 225 -13.00 -2.70 -16.72
C PHE A 225 -11.75 -3.57 -16.78
N VAL A 226 -10.60 -2.89 -16.79
CA VAL A 226 -9.27 -3.46 -16.57
C VAL A 226 -8.67 -2.82 -15.33
N ASN A 227 -8.30 -3.63 -14.35
CA ASN A 227 -7.66 -3.20 -13.12
C ASN A 227 -6.15 -3.43 -13.21
N LEU A 228 -5.40 -2.35 -13.30
CA LEU A 228 -3.94 -2.36 -13.39
C LEU A 228 -3.29 -2.59 -12.02
N SER A 229 -4.11 -2.69 -10.95
CA SER A 229 -3.64 -2.85 -9.57
C SER A 229 -2.65 -1.77 -9.13
N GLY A 230 -1.62 -2.14 -8.38
CA GLY A 230 -0.57 -1.25 -7.90
C GLY A 230 0.76 -1.46 -8.62
N GLY A 231 1.85 -1.35 -7.87
CA GLY A 231 3.20 -1.60 -8.36
C GLY A 231 3.99 -0.36 -8.70
N VAL A 232 3.34 0.77 -8.99
CA VAL A 232 4.02 2.06 -9.17
C VAL A 232 4.80 2.40 -7.89
N GLY A 233 6.12 2.56 -8.05
CA GLY A 233 7.06 2.72 -6.95
C GLY A 233 7.32 4.17 -6.58
N VAL A 234 8.07 4.30 -5.49
CA VAL A 234 8.61 5.57 -5.00
C VAL A 234 10.13 5.46 -4.83
N PRO A 235 10.87 6.55 -5.03
CA PRO A 235 12.31 6.53 -4.85
C PRO A 235 12.63 6.49 -3.35
N TYR A 236 13.08 5.34 -2.85
CA TYR A 236 13.54 5.23 -1.46
C TYR A 236 14.95 5.79 -1.29
N THR A 237 15.82 5.57 -2.25
CA THR A 237 17.22 6.05 -2.22
C THR A 237 17.36 7.42 -2.90
N PRO A 238 18.30 8.26 -2.48
CA PRO A 238 18.46 9.61 -3.04
C PRO A 238 18.92 9.67 -4.51
N ASP A 239 19.41 8.56 -5.06
CA ASP A 239 19.87 8.41 -6.44
C ASP A 239 18.76 7.96 -7.40
N GLN A 240 17.62 7.51 -6.88
CA GLN A 240 16.45 7.18 -7.70
C GLN A 240 15.68 8.44 -8.10
N GLU A 241 15.18 8.45 -9.33
CA GLU A 241 14.28 9.50 -9.81
C GLU A 241 12.81 9.11 -9.51
N PRO A 242 11.96 10.05 -9.12
CA PRO A 242 10.55 9.78 -8.86
C PRO A 242 9.80 9.45 -10.16
N ASN A 243 8.81 8.58 -10.05
CA ASN A 243 7.85 8.36 -11.12
C ASN A 243 7.01 9.62 -11.37
N ASP A 244 6.78 9.91 -12.66
CA ASP A 244 5.88 10.96 -13.10
C ASP A 244 4.51 10.36 -13.43
N ILE A 245 3.51 10.62 -12.59
CA ILE A 245 2.18 10.04 -12.75
C ILE A 245 1.47 10.55 -14.02
N TYR A 246 1.78 11.74 -14.49
CA TYR A 246 1.20 12.27 -15.72
C TYR A 246 1.79 11.58 -16.94
N ALA A 247 3.12 11.34 -16.95
CA ALA A 247 3.76 10.55 -18.01
C ALA A 247 3.25 9.09 -18.01
N ILE A 248 3.02 8.50 -16.84
CA ILE A 248 2.41 7.18 -16.70
C ILE A 248 0.99 7.19 -17.27
N GLY A 249 0.15 8.15 -16.88
CA GLY A 249 -1.23 8.28 -17.38
C GLY A 249 -1.30 8.46 -18.90
N GLU A 250 -0.41 9.27 -19.48
CA GLU A 250 -0.29 9.44 -20.93
C GLU A 250 0.12 8.14 -21.62
N GLY A 251 1.08 7.41 -21.05
CA GLY A 251 1.52 6.11 -21.58
C GLY A 251 0.41 5.06 -21.58
N VAL A 252 -0.40 5.00 -20.52
CA VAL A 252 -1.58 4.11 -20.44
C VAL A 252 -2.65 4.54 -21.45
N HIS A 253 -2.89 5.84 -21.61
CA HIS A 253 -3.83 6.37 -22.61
C HIS A 253 -3.43 5.97 -24.02
N LYS A 254 -2.16 6.13 -24.35
CA LYS A 254 -1.64 5.70 -25.65
C LYS A 254 -1.84 4.20 -25.90
N ALA A 255 -1.58 3.34 -24.90
CA ALA A 255 -1.82 1.91 -25.04
C ALA A 255 -3.33 1.60 -25.22
N TYR A 256 -4.20 2.35 -24.54
CA TYR A 256 -5.66 2.25 -24.69
C TYR A 256 -6.11 2.56 -26.12
N ASP A 257 -5.63 3.68 -26.67
CA ASP A 257 -5.93 4.10 -28.05
C ASP A 257 -5.39 3.14 -29.09
N GLU A 258 -4.24 2.53 -28.83
CA GLU A 258 -3.62 1.58 -29.75
C GLU A 258 -4.30 0.21 -29.76
N VAL A 259 -4.87 -0.24 -28.65
CA VAL A 259 -5.36 -1.63 -28.50
C VAL A 259 -6.88 -1.69 -28.36
N LEU A 260 -7.48 -0.97 -27.39
CA LEU A 260 -8.91 -1.10 -27.08
C LEU A 260 -9.81 -0.34 -28.06
N VAL A 261 -9.44 0.87 -28.44
CA VAL A 261 -10.27 1.68 -29.37
C VAL A 261 -10.47 0.98 -30.73
N PRO A 262 -9.43 0.43 -31.40
CA PRO A 262 -9.61 -0.31 -32.64
C PRO A 262 -10.43 -1.60 -32.50
N ALA A 263 -10.44 -2.19 -31.30
CA ALA A 263 -11.24 -3.39 -30.97
C ALA A 263 -12.71 -3.06 -30.62
N GLY A 264 -13.12 -1.78 -30.71
CA GLY A 264 -14.45 -1.33 -30.30
C GLY A 264 -14.72 -1.58 -28.80
N MET A 265 -13.73 -1.27 -27.96
CA MET A 265 -13.77 -1.39 -26.49
C MET A 265 -13.41 -0.07 -25.82
N ASP A 266 -13.84 1.04 -26.40
CA ASP A 266 -13.60 2.41 -25.95
C ASP A 266 -14.46 2.81 -24.74
N ASP A 267 -15.28 1.89 -24.23
CA ASP A 267 -16.09 2.00 -23.01
C ASP A 267 -15.46 1.34 -21.79
N VAL A 268 -14.33 0.62 -21.94
CA VAL A 268 -13.67 -0.07 -20.83
C VAL A 268 -13.11 0.92 -19.83
N ALA A 269 -13.52 0.77 -18.56
CA ALA A 269 -13.00 1.56 -17.46
C ALA A 269 -11.59 1.08 -17.05
N ILE A 270 -10.77 2.02 -16.58
CA ILE A 270 -9.46 1.71 -16.02
C ILE A 270 -9.50 1.86 -14.50
N PHE A 271 -9.10 0.82 -13.79
CA PHE A 271 -8.95 0.83 -12.33
C PHE A 271 -7.48 0.69 -11.95
N SER A 272 -7.13 1.26 -10.81
CA SER A 272 -5.82 1.13 -10.19
C SER A 272 -5.98 0.87 -8.68
N GLU A 273 -4.97 0.22 -8.06
CA GLU A 273 -4.94 -0.11 -6.63
C GLU A 273 -3.60 0.32 -6.03
N MET A 274 -3.24 1.58 -6.22
CA MET A 274 -1.97 2.11 -5.76
C MET A 274 -2.00 2.38 -4.25
N GLY A 275 -1.19 1.65 -3.48
CA GLY A 275 -1.00 1.92 -2.05
C GLY A 275 0.26 2.75 -1.80
N ARG A 276 1.40 2.21 -2.21
CA ARG A 276 2.72 2.80 -1.97
C ARG A 276 2.88 4.17 -2.60
N PHE A 277 2.57 4.30 -3.88
CA PHE A 277 2.66 5.56 -4.60
C PHE A 277 1.77 6.65 -3.98
N MET A 278 0.60 6.25 -3.47
CA MET A 278 -0.34 7.18 -2.88
C MET A 278 0.17 7.83 -1.59
N LEU A 279 0.89 7.07 -0.75
CA LEU A 279 1.14 7.53 0.63
C LEU A 279 2.60 7.44 1.10
N ALA A 280 3.46 6.58 0.55
CA ALA A 280 4.78 6.36 1.14
C ALA A 280 5.58 7.65 1.34
N PRO A 281 5.70 8.57 0.37
CA PRO A 281 6.48 9.81 0.54
C PRO A 281 5.86 10.81 1.51
N TYR A 282 4.57 10.65 1.80
CA TYR A 282 3.79 11.56 2.64
C TYR A 282 3.61 11.04 4.07
N GLY A 283 4.51 10.18 4.51
CA GLY A 283 4.59 9.71 5.88
C GLY A 283 6.03 9.44 6.28
N CYS A 284 6.33 9.70 7.55
CA CYS A 284 7.63 9.42 8.15
C CYS A 284 7.45 8.82 9.54
N LEU A 285 8.47 8.08 10.00
CA LEU A 285 8.60 7.67 11.38
C LEU A 285 9.56 8.64 12.09
N VAL A 286 9.06 9.32 13.11
CA VAL A 286 9.83 10.22 13.96
C VAL A 286 10.26 9.45 15.21
N THR A 287 11.56 9.46 15.50
CA THR A 287 12.17 8.73 16.62
C THR A 287 13.27 9.56 17.26
N GLN A 288 13.62 9.27 18.51
CA GLN A 288 14.68 9.95 19.25
C GLN A 288 15.86 9.03 19.50
N ALA A 289 17.08 9.54 19.34
CA ALA A 289 18.30 8.88 19.75
C ALA A 289 18.36 8.82 21.29
N ILE A 290 18.36 7.60 21.86
CA ILE A 290 18.31 7.38 23.31
C ILE A 290 19.60 6.78 23.87
N HIS A 291 20.35 6.07 23.05
CA HIS A 291 21.62 5.43 23.42
C HIS A 291 22.66 5.48 22.32
N GLU A 292 23.93 5.46 22.73
CA GLU A 292 25.09 5.27 21.88
C GLU A 292 25.86 4.02 22.36
N LYS A 293 26.38 3.24 21.41
CA LYS A 293 27.25 2.10 21.73
C LYS A 293 28.49 2.15 20.84
N HIS A 294 29.64 2.05 21.48
CA HIS A 294 30.99 2.11 20.86
C HIS A 294 31.69 0.77 21.10
N ILE A 295 31.57 -0.15 20.14
CA ILE A 295 32.18 -1.46 20.21
C ILE A 295 32.98 -1.72 18.93
N TYR A 296 32.71 -2.78 18.16
CA TYR A 296 33.32 -3.01 16.84
C TYR A 296 32.77 -2.10 15.75
N LYS A 297 31.60 -1.50 15.99
CA LYS A 297 30.91 -0.51 15.15
C LYS A 297 30.35 0.57 16.06
N GLU A 298 29.97 1.66 15.43
CA GLU A 298 29.24 2.76 16.09
C GLU A 298 27.73 2.53 15.93
N TYR A 299 27.00 2.48 17.02
CA TYR A 299 25.55 2.26 17.04
C TYR A 299 24.82 3.45 17.66
N ILE A 300 23.75 3.85 17.00
CA ILE A 300 22.76 4.78 17.56
C ILE A 300 21.51 3.99 17.88
N GLY A 301 21.21 3.82 19.17
CA GLY A 301 19.96 3.24 19.65
C GLY A 301 18.86 4.28 19.69
N VAL A 302 17.74 4.00 19.03
CA VAL A 302 16.55 4.85 19.00
C VAL A 302 15.40 4.23 19.80
N ASP A 303 14.40 5.04 20.16
CA ASP A 303 13.21 4.57 20.88
C ASP A 303 12.22 3.82 19.98
N ALA A 304 12.29 3.98 18.66
CA ALA A 304 11.60 3.12 17.71
C ALA A 304 12.29 1.74 17.58
N CYS A 305 11.57 0.76 17.07
CA CYS A 305 12.06 -0.57 16.74
C CYS A 305 11.29 -1.14 15.52
N ALA A 306 11.63 -2.36 15.09
CA ALA A 306 10.98 -2.99 13.93
C ALA A 306 9.47 -3.23 14.13
N VAL A 307 8.94 -3.17 15.35
CA VAL A 307 7.48 -3.15 15.61
C VAL A 307 6.82 -1.91 14.97
N ASN A 308 7.55 -0.79 14.87
CA ASN A 308 7.09 0.45 14.24
C ASN A 308 7.35 0.47 12.73
N LEU A 309 8.48 -0.10 12.28
CA LEU A 309 8.84 -0.17 10.86
C LEU A 309 9.68 -1.44 10.60
N MET A 310 9.01 -2.50 10.15
CA MET A 310 9.67 -3.81 9.99
C MET A 310 10.47 -3.97 8.70
N ARG A 311 10.21 -3.15 7.69
CA ARG A 311 10.74 -3.34 6.33
C ARG A 311 12.27 -3.36 6.23
N PRO A 312 13.03 -2.51 6.93
CA PRO A 312 14.49 -2.64 6.96
C PRO A 312 14.95 -3.97 7.55
N ALA A 313 14.34 -4.40 8.65
CA ALA A 313 14.69 -5.64 9.36
C ALA A 313 14.41 -6.90 8.54
N MET A 314 13.24 -6.96 7.86
CA MET A 314 12.75 -8.17 7.18
C MET A 314 13.16 -8.25 5.70
N TYR A 315 13.28 -7.11 5.03
CA TYR A 315 13.55 -7.07 3.59
C TYR A 315 14.86 -6.36 3.24
N GLY A 316 15.61 -5.86 4.23
CA GLY A 316 16.76 -5.01 3.95
C GLY A 316 16.42 -3.71 3.23
N SER A 317 15.15 -3.26 3.32
CA SER A 317 14.67 -2.09 2.59
C SER A 317 15.39 -0.84 3.08
N TYR A 318 15.87 -0.04 2.13
CA TYR A 318 16.43 1.26 2.44
C TYR A 318 15.30 2.25 2.81
N HIS A 319 15.50 2.99 3.89
CA HIS A 319 14.79 4.22 4.20
C HIS A 319 15.81 5.32 4.49
N HIS A 320 15.61 6.51 3.91
CA HIS A 320 16.47 7.64 4.18
C HIS A 320 16.27 8.12 5.63
N ILE A 321 17.36 8.54 6.27
CA ILE A 321 17.31 9.07 7.64
C ILE A 321 17.84 10.49 7.61
N THR A 322 17.08 11.44 8.14
CA THR A 322 17.49 12.82 8.39
C THR A 322 17.58 13.05 9.89
N VAL A 323 18.69 13.62 10.34
CA VAL A 323 18.84 14.12 11.71
C VAL A 323 18.36 15.56 11.73
N LEU A 324 17.27 15.83 12.43
CA LEU A 324 16.64 17.15 12.44
C LEU A 324 17.54 18.22 13.06
N GLY A 325 17.64 19.36 12.37
CA GLY A 325 18.52 20.47 12.72
C GLY A 325 19.99 20.25 12.33
N LYS A 326 20.29 19.14 11.61
CA LYS A 326 21.62 18.80 11.09
C LYS A 326 21.57 18.46 9.59
N GLU A 327 20.55 18.93 8.87
CA GLU A 327 20.29 18.60 7.47
C GLU A 327 21.44 18.99 6.56
N ASP A 328 22.12 20.11 6.87
CA ASP A 328 23.29 20.63 6.11
C ASP A 328 24.64 20.24 6.72
N ALA A 329 24.65 19.53 7.84
CA ALA A 329 25.88 19.09 8.47
C ALA A 329 26.57 17.98 7.65
N PRO A 330 27.91 17.94 7.64
CA PRO A 330 28.64 16.90 6.92
C PRO A 330 28.39 15.51 7.54
N CYS A 331 28.13 14.51 6.69
CA CYS A 331 27.94 13.11 7.10
C CYS A 331 29.33 12.47 7.32
N THR A 332 29.94 12.75 8.46
CA THR A 332 31.32 12.28 8.80
C THR A 332 31.34 10.92 9.48
N GLU A 333 30.26 10.55 10.14
CA GLU A 333 30.18 9.32 10.93
C GLU A 333 29.56 8.18 10.13
N THR A 334 29.84 6.94 10.54
CA THR A 334 29.22 5.75 9.98
C THR A 334 28.56 4.98 11.10
N TYR A 335 27.23 4.91 11.07
CA TYR A 335 26.42 4.28 12.11
C TYR A 335 25.59 3.12 11.60
N ASP A 336 25.35 2.13 12.51
CA ASP A 336 24.14 1.32 12.50
C ASP A 336 23.11 2.01 13.39
N VAL A 337 21.93 2.34 12.83
CA VAL A 337 20.78 2.89 13.60
C VAL A 337 19.88 1.74 13.98
N VAL A 338 19.68 1.50 15.27
CA VAL A 338 19.10 0.26 15.81
C VAL A 338 17.98 0.49 16.79
N GLY A 339 17.02 -0.44 16.81
CA GLY A 339 15.96 -0.52 17.81
C GLY A 339 16.36 -1.37 19.02
N SER A 340 15.37 -1.71 19.84
CA SER A 340 15.55 -2.36 21.14
C SER A 340 15.05 -3.80 21.21
N LEU A 341 14.72 -4.43 20.07
CA LEU A 341 14.27 -5.82 20.05
C LEU A 341 15.43 -6.81 20.30
N CYS A 342 15.10 -7.97 20.88
CA CYS A 342 16.01 -9.11 20.93
C CYS A 342 16.12 -9.82 19.56
N GLU A 343 16.14 -9.03 18.50
CA GLU A 343 16.29 -9.43 17.10
C GLU A 343 17.47 -8.65 16.51
N ASN A 344 18.51 -9.37 16.09
CA ASN A 344 19.73 -8.73 15.59
C ASN A 344 19.50 -7.86 14.33
N ASN A 345 18.47 -8.17 13.56
CA ASN A 345 18.10 -7.40 12.36
C ASN A 345 17.20 -6.17 12.67
N ASP A 346 16.93 -5.87 13.94
CA ASP A 346 16.22 -4.64 14.34
C ASP A 346 17.09 -3.40 14.11
N LYS A 347 17.32 -3.12 12.82
CA LYS A 347 18.19 -2.06 12.33
C LYS A 347 17.46 -1.27 11.24
N PHE A 348 17.38 0.03 11.42
CA PHE A 348 16.83 0.96 10.41
C PHE A 348 17.87 1.33 9.35
N ALA A 349 19.16 1.26 9.72
CA ALA A 349 20.28 1.50 8.81
C ALA A 349 21.51 0.69 9.27
N ILE A 350 22.31 0.27 8.29
CA ILE A 350 23.57 -0.43 8.49
C ILE A 350 24.65 0.32 7.74
N ASP A 351 25.79 0.57 8.40
CA ASP A 351 26.95 1.28 7.84
C ASP A 351 26.56 2.59 7.11
N ARG A 352 25.58 3.32 7.70
CA ARG A 352 25.04 4.53 7.10
C ARG A 352 25.91 5.74 7.45
N LYS A 353 26.33 6.49 6.43
CA LYS A 353 26.98 7.80 6.64
C LYS A 353 25.91 8.84 7.02
N LEU A 354 26.09 9.42 8.21
CA LEU A 354 25.19 10.41 8.80
C LEU A 354 26.00 11.53 9.47
N PRO A 355 25.41 12.69 9.76
CA PRO A 355 26.00 13.68 10.65
C PRO A 355 26.22 13.07 12.04
N VAL A 356 27.05 13.71 12.85
CA VAL A 356 27.20 13.37 14.27
C VAL A 356 25.84 13.37 14.94
N ILE A 357 25.43 12.23 15.51
CA ILE A 357 24.18 12.08 16.25
C ILE A 357 24.49 12.06 17.74
N ASN A 358 23.80 12.87 18.51
CA ASN A 358 23.90 12.90 19.96
C ASN A 358 22.62 12.33 20.59
N LYS A 359 22.73 11.80 21.79
CA LYS A 359 21.58 11.44 22.60
C LYS A 359 20.61 12.63 22.73
N GLY A 360 19.34 12.41 22.42
CA GLY A 360 18.30 13.42 22.40
C GLY A 360 17.99 14.00 21.02
N ASP A 361 18.82 13.77 20.01
CA ASP A 361 18.50 14.18 18.64
C ASP A 361 17.28 13.45 18.11
N TYR A 362 16.47 14.16 17.34
CA TYR A 362 15.34 13.57 16.62
C TYR A 362 15.76 13.14 15.21
N LEU A 363 15.36 11.95 14.83
CA LEU A 363 15.58 11.36 13.52
C LEU A 363 14.24 11.20 12.81
N VAL A 364 14.21 11.57 11.53
CA VAL A 364 13.11 11.29 10.61
C VAL A 364 13.53 10.14 9.69
N ILE A 365 12.79 9.04 9.76
CA ILE A 365 12.91 7.92 8.82
C ILE A 365 11.84 8.12 7.74
N HIS A 366 12.28 8.40 6.51
CA HIS A 366 11.43 8.83 5.41
C HIS A 366 10.64 7.69 4.77
N ASP A 367 9.63 8.05 3.98
CA ASP A 367 8.87 7.17 3.08
C ASP A 367 8.19 6.00 3.80
N THR A 368 7.68 6.24 5.01
CA THR A 368 7.00 5.22 5.82
C THR A 368 5.48 5.33 5.78
N GLY A 369 4.92 6.24 4.95
CA GLY A 369 3.49 6.49 4.88
C GLY A 369 2.67 5.31 4.33
N ALA A 370 3.31 4.36 3.67
CA ALA A 370 2.70 3.11 3.21
C ALA A 370 3.56 1.92 3.62
N HIS A 371 2.92 0.83 4.04
CA HIS A 371 3.61 -0.39 4.49
C HIS A 371 4.60 -0.14 5.65
N GLY A 372 4.42 0.94 6.39
CA GLY A 372 5.14 1.29 7.60
C GLY A 372 4.42 0.73 8.82
N PHE A 373 3.56 1.53 9.45
CA PHE A 373 2.75 1.11 10.60
C PHE A 373 1.96 -0.18 10.33
N ALA A 374 1.37 -0.30 9.14
CA ALA A 374 0.49 -1.41 8.76
C ALA A 374 1.15 -2.79 8.85
N MET A 375 2.44 -2.87 8.48
CA MET A 375 3.19 -4.13 8.49
C MET A 375 3.86 -4.43 9.82
N GLY A 376 3.74 -3.55 10.81
CA GLY A 376 4.32 -3.77 12.14
C GLY A 376 3.81 -5.07 12.78
N TYR A 377 4.72 -5.85 13.33
CA TYR A 377 4.44 -7.10 14.04
C TYR A 377 4.60 -6.93 15.56
N SER A 378 4.28 -7.94 16.34
CA SER A 378 4.48 -7.95 17.79
C SER A 378 5.68 -8.81 18.16
N TYR A 379 6.65 -8.24 18.86
CA TYR A 379 7.79 -8.95 19.41
C TYR A 379 8.30 -8.28 20.69
N ASN A 380 8.85 -9.04 21.63
CA ASN A 380 9.31 -8.60 22.96
C ASN A 380 8.26 -7.81 23.78
N GLY A 381 6.98 -7.93 23.48
CA GLY A 381 5.93 -7.13 24.12
C GLY A 381 6.04 -5.63 23.86
N LYS A 382 6.76 -5.21 22.81
CA LYS A 382 6.81 -3.79 22.42
C LYS A 382 5.49 -3.36 21.83
N LEU A 383 5.05 -2.17 22.17
CA LEU A 383 3.78 -1.57 21.80
C LEU A 383 3.93 -0.77 20.51
N LYS A 384 2.87 -0.73 19.71
CA LYS A 384 2.82 0.11 18.51
C LYS A 384 2.70 1.58 18.87
N SER A 385 3.36 2.42 18.10
CA SER A 385 3.37 3.87 18.25
C SER A 385 2.06 4.53 17.81
N ALA A 386 1.90 5.81 18.11
CA ALA A 386 0.80 6.62 17.58
C ALA A 386 0.97 6.88 16.08
N GLU A 387 -0.15 7.20 15.43
CA GLU A 387 -0.21 7.80 14.08
C GLU A 387 -0.79 9.21 14.21
N LEU A 388 -0.07 10.19 13.68
CA LEU A 388 -0.41 11.61 13.71
C LEU A 388 -0.56 12.14 12.29
N LEU A 389 -1.43 13.12 12.11
CA LEU A 389 -1.66 13.82 10.84
C LEU A 389 -1.25 15.29 11.00
N LEU A 390 -0.25 15.72 10.25
CA LEU A 390 0.07 17.14 10.07
C LEU A 390 -0.93 17.71 9.07
N GLN A 391 -1.87 18.49 9.58
CA GLN A 391 -2.94 19.04 8.77
C GLN A 391 -2.46 20.21 7.90
N SER A 392 -3.19 20.52 6.84
CA SER A 392 -2.83 21.57 5.90
C SER A 392 -2.78 22.98 6.54
N ASP A 393 -3.41 23.18 7.69
CA ASP A 393 -3.35 24.40 8.48
C ASP A 393 -2.18 24.45 9.49
N GLY A 394 -1.34 23.41 9.52
CA GLY A 394 -0.19 23.28 10.40
C GLY A 394 -0.50 22.65 11.77
N ASN A 395 -1.77 22.37 12.07
CA ASN A 395 -2.14 21.66 13.30
C ASN A 395 -1.81 20.17 13.20
N VAL A 396 -1.60 19.53 14.35
CA VAL A 396 -1.35 18.09 14.41
C VAL A 396 -2.52 17.40 15.07
N LYS A 397 -3.10 16.40 14.37
CA LYS A 397 -4.21 15.59 14.84
C LYS A 397 -3.75 14.16 15.09
N MET A 398 -4.07 13.62 16.26
CA MET A 398 -3.91 12.19 16.49
C MET A 398 -4.99 11.42 15.73
N ILE A 399 -4.57 10.53 14.83
CA ILE A 399 -5.46 9.71 13.99
C ILE A 399 -5.46 8.24 14.40
N ARG A 400 -4.51 7.86 15.27
CA ARG A 400 -4.48 6.61 16.04
C ARG A 400 -3.64 6.85 17.29
N ARG A 401 -4.14 6.48 18.46
CA ARG A 401 -3.33 6.53 19.68
C ARG A 401 -2.27 5.43 19.69
N ALA A 402 -1.22 5.63 20.46
CA ALA A 402 -0.30 4.54 20.76
C ALA A 402 -1.00 3.41 21.53
N GLU A 403 -0.50 2.20 21.38
CA GLU A 403 -0.91 1.09 22.24
C GLU A 403 -0.47 1.31 23.67
N THR A 404 -1.23 0.79 24.58
CA THR A 404 -0.96 0.71 26.01
C THR A 404 -0.78 -0.75 26.44
N PRO A 405 -0.25 -1.05 27.62
CA PRO A 405 -0.21 -2.42 28.13
C PRO A 405 -1.60 -3.11 28.14
N ALA A 406 -2.67 -2.34 28.36
CA ALA A 406 -4.02 -2.87 28.30
C ALA A 406 -4.39 -3.41 26.90
N ASP A 407 -3.94 -2.78 25.83
CA ASP A 407 -4.15 -3.27 24.47
C ASP A 407 -3.39 -4.57 24.21
N TYR A 408 -2.17 -4.66 24.70
CA TYR A 408 -1.35 -5.87 24.59
C TYR A 408 -1.99 -7.08 25.27
N PHE A 409 -2.63 -6.84 26.43
CA PHE A 409 -3.28 -7.89 27.22
C PHE A 409 -4.77 -8.07 26.91
N ALA A 410 -5.34 -7.32 25.98
CA ALA A 410 -6.78 -7.30 25.70
C ALA A 410 -7.38 -8.67 25.30
N THR A 411 -6.54 -9.58 24.77
CA THR A 411 -6.97 -10.92 24.35
C THR A 411 -6.82 -11.98 25.43
N PHE A 412 -6.35 -11.64 26.63
CA PHE A 412 -6.17 -12.55 27.76
C PHE A 412 -7.32 -12.47 28.75
N ASP A 413 -8.56 -12.42 28.26
CA ASP A 413 -9.79 -12.40 29.09
C ASP A 413 -9.99 -13.65 29.98
N CYS A 414 -9.23 -14.74 29.71
CA CYS A 414 -9.16 -15.92 30.56
C CYS A 414 -8.23 -15.78 31.78
N PHE A 415 -7.53 -14.65 31.94
CA PHE A 415 -6.58 -14.40 33.02
C PHE A 415 -6.76 -13.01 33.62
N ASP A 416 -6.84 -12.94 34.94
CA ASP A 416 -7.02 -11.66 35.68
C ASP A 416 -5.66 -10.94 35.84
N PHE A 417 -5.31 -10.09 34.86
CA PHE A 417 -4.14 -9.22 34.97
C PHE A 417 -4.44 -8.02 35.87
N LYS A 418 -3.69 -7.91 36.98
CA LYS A 418 -3.65 -6.72 37.78
C LYS A 418 -2.44 -5.89 37.39
N PHE A 419 -2.70 -4.72 36.80
CA PHE A 419 -1.65 -3.74 36.52
C PHE A 419 -1.50 -2.79 37.69
N GLU A 420 -0.37 -2.87 38.40
CA GLU A 420 0.06 -1.79 39.28
C GLU A 420 0.58 -0.66 38.38
N GLN A 421 0.00 0.52 38.49
CA GLN A 421 0.41 1.73 37.78
C GLN A 421 1.64 2.36 38.45
#